data_18c5a44a6f78570a801d9c981ec05010
#
_entry.id   18c5a44a6f78570a801d9c981ec05010
#
_cell.length_a   1.000
_cell.length_b   1.000
_cell.length_c   1.000
_cell.angle_alpha   90.00
_cell.angle_beta   90.00
_cell.angle_gamma   90.00
#
_symmetry.space_group_name_H-M   'P 1'
#
loop_
_entity.id
_entity.type
_entity.pdbx_description
1 polymer ?
#
loop_
_entity_poly.entity_id
_entity_poly.type
_entity_poly.pdbx_seq_one_letter_code
_entity_poly.pdbx_strand_id
1 'polypeptide(L)'
;MKALYITSIEPFSGKTAVCLALGRRFKREGYEVGYFKPLSTQPWEPVPGRALDEDADFIRRTLDLPESTEELIGILLTPSLAREMRCGCTDRDLMSEVQAAYEKIQDKDIVLIEGGGSLREGVSLGLDPKSVTETLDVQALAIVRYHNRVNQGDDCITAYRQLYDQLIGTMINAVPRREQKLSEKICTPCLEKQGIRVLGTIPFQEELQAISVDELAEVLNAEFLTLPEKGDVLIERLIVGAMGVDQALPRIRRIAGAKALITGGDRSDMQLVGLEAATRCLILTGNLRPMPEVLRRAEEFGVPVLLVRQNTLETVEAIEAVFGKTRLGQESKLQRFEDLFAENFDLERLYDLMGLS
;
A
#
# COMPACT_ATOMS: atom_id res chain seq x y z
N MET A 1 22.82 -17.64 -1.15
CA MET A 1 21.54 -16.93 -1.13
C MET A 1 21.42 -16.14 0.14
N LYS A 2 20.94 -14.89 0.07
CA LYS A 2 20.54 -14.06 1.22
C LYS A 2 19.03 -13.86 1.15
N ALA A 3 18.38 -13.71 2.30
CA ALA A 3 16.93 -13.41 2.32
C ALA A 3 16.61 -12.33 3.35
N LEU A 4 15.61 -11.51 3.03
CA LEU A 4 15.14 -10.44 3.91
C LEU A 4 13.61 -10.52 4.01
N TYR A 5 13.13 -10.73 5.23
CA TYR A 5 11.69 -10.72 5.53
C TYR A 5 11.23 -9.30 5.84
N ILE A 6 10.31 -8.76 5.04
CA ILE A 6 9.78 -7.41 5.21
C ILE A 6 8.41 -7.51 5.86
N THR A 7 8.29 -6.99 7.07
CA THR A 7 7.06 -7.04 7.87
C THR A 7 6.62 -5.66 8.34
N SER A 8 5.47 -5.57 9.00
CA SER A 8 4.97 -4.33 9.60
C SER A 8 4.05 -4.58 10.78
N ILE A 9 3.86 -3.55 11.61
CA ILE A 9 2.95 -3.58 12.75
C ILE A 9 1.49 -3.59 12.30
N GLU A 10 1.19 -2.91 11.20
CA GLU A 10 -0.16 -2.69 10.67
C GLU A 10 -0.20 -2.80 9.14
N PRO A 11 -1.38 -3.03 8.56
CA PRO A 11 -1.57 -2.98 7.12
C PRO A 11 -1.19 -1.62 6.52
N PHE A 12 -0.88 -1.62 5.21
CA PHE A 12 -0.61 -0.42 4.42
C PHE A 12 0.56 0.46 4.92
N SER A 13 1.52 -0.12 5.63
CA SER A 13 2.72 0.56 6.12
C SER A 13 3.78 0.79 5.03
N GLY A 14 3.62 0.22 3.83
CA GLY A 14 4.53 0.38 2.70
C GLY A 14 5.48 -0.79 2.45
N LYS A 15 5.16 -2.01 2.93
CA LYS A 15 5.98 -3.23 2.70
C LYS A 15 6.25 -3.48 1.23
N THR A 16 5.20 -3.53 0.41
CA THR A 16 5.28 -3.75 -1.05
C THR A 16 6.15 -2.70 -1.74
N ALA A 17 6.05 -1.42 -1.29
CA ALA A 17 6.91 -0.34 -1.77
C ALA A 17 8.39 -0.59 -1.48
N VAL A 18 8.69 -1.04 -0.26
CA VAL A 18 10.06 -1.37 0.17
C VAL A 18 10.58 -2.59 -0.58
N CYS A 19 9.76 -3.64 -0.76
CA CYS A 19 10.11 -4.80 -1.59
C CYS A 19 10.50 -4.37 -3.01
N LEU A 20 9.70 -3.49 -3.63
CA LEU A 20 9.98 -2.98 -4.97
C LEU A 20 11.24 -2.13 -5.03
N ALA A 21 11.40 -1.18 -4.10
CA ALA A 21 12.58 -0.30 -4.08
C ALA A 21 13.88 -1.11 -3.87
N LEU A 22 13.89 -2.05 -2.93
CA LEU A 22 15.02 -2.94 -2.71
C LEU A 22 15.25 -3.88 -3.90
N GLY A 23 14.17 -4.49 -4.41
CA GLY A 23 14.27 -5.42 -5.55
C GLY A 23 14.85 -4.76 -6.81
N ARG A 24 14.36 -3.57 -7.16
CA ARG A 24 14.93 -2.79 -8.28
C ARG A 24 16.36 -2.37 -8.01
N ARG A 25 16.68 -1.98 -6.77
CA ARG A 25 18.03 -1.60 -6.39
C ARG A 25 19.00 -2.78 -6.54
N PHE A 26 18.69 -3.94 -5.99
CA PHE A 26 19.51 -5.15 -6.10
C PHE A 26 19.68 -5.58 -7.56
N LYS A 27 18.61 -5.54 -8.37
CA LYS A 27 18.72 -5.84 -9.82
C LYS A 27 19.65 -4.86 -10.56
N ARG A 28 19.60 -3.56 -10.24
CA ARG A 28 20.52 -2.57 -10.81
C ARG A 28 22.00 -2.82 -10.44
N GLU A 29 22.23 -3.44 -9.30
CA GLU A 29 23.56 -3.83 -8.82
C GLU A 29 24.01 -5.20 -9.34
N GLY A 30 23.17 -5.88 -10.12
CA GLY A 30 23.51 -7.12 -10.81
C GLY A 30 23.13 -8.40 -10.08
N TYR A 31 22.41 -8.31 -8.96
CA TYR A 31 21.92 -9.49 -8.24
C TYR A 31 20.70 -10.11 -8.93
N GLU A 32 20.63 -11.44 -8.91
CA GLU A 32 19.39 -12.17 -9.21
C GLU A 32 18.44 -12.10 -8.02
N VAL A 33 17.30 -11.43 -8.21
CA VAL A 33 16.32 -11.16 -7.15
C VAL A 33 15.13 -12.09 -7.28
N GLY A 34 14.79 -12.78 -6.19
CA GLY A 34 13.54 -13.49 -6.01
C GLY A 34 12.58 -12.74 -5.08
N TYR A 35 11.32 -13.12 -5.14
CA TYR A 35 10.28 -12.64 -4.23
C TYR A 35 9.46 -13.81 -3.71
N PHE A 36 9.02 -13.74 -2.46
CA PHE A 36 8.17 -14.74 -1.85
C PHE A 36 7.18 -14.12 -0.87
N LYS A 37 5.94 -14.61 -0.87
CA LYS A 37 4.89 -14.23 0.10
C LYS A 37 4.40 -15.48 0.83
N PRO A 38 4.86 -15.73 2.07
CA PRO A 38 4.52 -16.94 2.82
C PRO A 38 3.02 -17.14 3.02
N LEU A 39 2.30 -16.05 3.31
CA LEU A 39 0.86 -16.06 3.54
C LEU A 39 0.20 -14.88 2.83
N SER A 40 -0.77 -15.14 1.99
CA SER A 40 -1.70 -14.15 1.45
C SER A 40 -3.08 -14.34 2.07
N THR A 41 -3.62 -13.29 2.69
CA THR A 41 -4.96 -13.29 3.33
C THR A 41 -5.99 -12.53 2.53
N GLN A 42 -5.61 -11.92 1.41
CA GLN A 42 -6.48 -11.12 0.54
C GLN A 42 -6.48 -11.70 -0.88
N PRO A 43 -7.17 -12.86 -1.08
CA PRO A 43 -7.28 -13.44 -2.41
C PRO A 43 -8.01 -12.47 -3.35
N TRP A 44 -7.44 -12.28 -4.53
CA TRP A 44 -8.00 -11.51 -5.63
C TRP A 44 -8.27 -12.43 -6.82
N GLU A 45 -9.43 -12.36 -7.44
CA GLU A 45 -9.83 -13.20 -8.56
C GLU A 45 -9.85 -12.39 -9.88
N PRO A 46 -8.73 -12.25 -10.59
CA PRO A 46 -8.68 -11.56 -11.87
C PRO A 46 -9.47 -12.31 -12.96
N VAL A 47 -9.59 -13.62 -12.79
CA VAL A 47 -10.38 -14.52 -13.65
C VAL A 47 -11.22 -15.41 -12.73
N PRO A 48 -12.50 -15.65 -13.04
CA PRO A 48 -13.35 -16.52 -12.23
C PRO A 48 -12.70 -17.88 -11.97
N GLY A 49 -12.61 -18.27 -10.69
CA GLY A 49 -12.03 -19.52 -10.26
C GLY A 49 -10.50 -19.57 -10.17
N ARG A 50 -9.81 -18.45 -10.42
CA ARG A 50 -8.36 -18.33 -10.25
C ARG A 50 -8.06 -17.21 -9.24
N ALA A 51 -7.93 -17.61 -7.98
CA ALA A 51 -7.57 -16.69 -6.91
C ALA A 51 -6.04 -16.51 -6.86
N LEU A 52 -5.58 -15.26 -6.81
CA LEU A 52 -4.18 -14.83 -6.74
C LEU A 52 -4.01 -13.81 -5.60
N ASP A 53 -2.79 -13.32 -5.43
CA ASP A 53 -2.48 -12.15 -4.61
C ASP A 53 -2.11 -10.97 -5.52
N GLU A 54 -2.80 -9.84 -5.36
CA GLU A 54 -2.61 -8.65 -6.20
C GLU A 54 -1.21 -8.04 -6.03
N ASP A 55 -0.70 -8.00 -4.78
CA ASP A 55 0.63 -7.45 -4.51
C ASP A 55 1.74 -8.33 -5.12
N ALA A 56 1.61 -9.66 -4.98
CA ALA A 56 2.56 -10.60 -5.55
C ALA A 56 2.58 -10.54 -7.08
N ASP A 57 1.41 -10.43 -7.74
CA ASP A 57 1.34 -10.26 -9.19
C ASP A 57 1.92 -8.91 -9.64
N PHE A 58 1.69 -7.85 -8.88
CA PHE A 58 2.25 -6.53 -9.16
C PHE A 58 3.78 -6.54 -9.02
N ILE A 59 4.34 -7.12 -7.96
CA ILE A 59 5.79 -7.24 -7.77
C ILE A 59 6.40 -8.10 -8.89
N ARG A 60 5.79 -9.24 -9.19
CA ARG A 60 6.25 -10.13 -10.27
C ARG A 60 6.41 -9.37 -11.59
N ARG A 61 5.38 -8.63 -11.99
CA ARG A 61 5.41 -7.83 -13.22
C ARG A 61 6.42 -6.70 -13.17
N THR A 62 6.50 -5.99 -12.04
CA THR A 62 7.36 -4.81 -11.88
C THR A 62 8.84 -5.17 -11.79
N LEU A 63 9.16 -6.31 -11.19
CA LEU A 63 10.53 -6.83 -11.11
C LEU A 63 10.85 -7.79 -12.26
N ASP A 64 9.93 -8.03 -13.20
CA ASP A 64 10.11 -8.98 -14.30
C ASP A 64 10.66 -10.32 -13.80
N LEU A 65 9.90 -10.95 -12.89
CA LEU A 65 10.25 -12.26 -12.33
C LEU A 65 9.73 -13.37 -13.24
N PRO A 66 10.53 -14.43 -13.49
CA PRO A 66 10.14 -15.50 -14.38
C PRO A 66 9.08 -16.45 -13.78
N GLU A 67 9.00 -16.52 -12.46
CA GLU A 67 8.05 -17.35 -11.73
C GLU A 67 6.61 -16.91 -11.96
N SER A 68 5.66 -17.84 -11.92
CA SER A 68 4.23 -17.48 -11.91
C SER A 68 3.83 -16.89 -10.57
N THR A 69 2.74 -16.13 -10.53
CA THR A 69 2.26 -15.51 -9.27
C THR A 69 1.94 -16.57 -8.22
N GLU A 70 1.45 -17.73 -8.62
CA GLU A 70 1.15 -18.84 -7.72
C GLU A 70 2.41 -19.42 -7.08
N GLU A 71 3.52 -19.50 -7.82
CA GLU A 71 4.80 -20.00 -7.31
C GLU A 71 5.43 -19.07 -6.29
N LEU A 72 5.10 -17.78 -6.34
CA LEU A 72 5.59 -16.74 -5.41
C LEU A 72 4.83 -16.71 -4.07
N ILE A 73 3.77 -17.53 -3.93
CA ILE A 73 2.90 -17.54 -2.75
C ILE A 73 3.00 -18.90 -2.07
N GLY A 74 3.30 -18.91 -0.76
CA GLY A 74 3.28 -20.14 0.03
C GLY A 74 1.85 -20.64 0.25
N ILE A 75 1.06 -19.86 0.99
CA ILE A 75 -0.34 -20.17 1.30
C ILE A 75 -1.23 -19.01 0.86
N LEU A 76 -2.22 -19.30 0.05
CA LEU A 76 -3.32 -18.37 -0.25
C LEU A 76 -4.54 -18.74 0.61
N LEU A 77 -4.90 -17.87 1.55
CA LEU A 77 -6.03 -18.08 2.45
C LEU A 77 -7.36 -17.85 1.73
N THR A 78 -7.82 -18.87 1.03
CA THR A 78 -9.14 -18.84 0.40
C THR A 78 -10.26 -18.99 1.44
N PRO A 79 -11.51 -18.59 1.12
CA PRO A 79 -12.67 -18.81 2.01
C PRO A 79 -12.87 -20.29 2.39
N SER A 80 -12.53 -21.23 1.51
CA SER A 80 -12.58 -22.67 1.78
C SER A 80 -11.56 -23.06 2.85
N LEU A 81 -10.28 -22.72 2.64
CA LEU A 81 -9.21 -22.98 3.60
C LEU A 81 -9.49 -22.34 4.97
N ALA A 82 -9.95 -21.08 4.98
CA ALA A 82 -10.32 -20.40 6.22
C ALA A 82 -11.48 -21.09 6.98
N ARG A 83 -12.38 -21.76 6.27
CA ARG A 83 -13.46 -22.55 6.87
C ARG A 83 -12.92 -23.87 7.43
N GLU A 84 -12.11 -24.59 6.68
CA GLU A 84 -11.47 -25.85 7.09
C GLU A 84 -10.65 -25.66 8.37
N MET A 85 -9.85 -24.59 8.42
CA MET A 85 -9.05 -24.24 9.60
C MET A 85 -9.92 -23.95 10.83
N ARG A 86 -11.01 -23.16 10.65
CA ARG A 86 -11.93 -22.84 11.78
C ARG A 86 -12.69 -24.07 12.31
N CYS A 87 -12.98 -25.03 11.47
CA CYS A 87 -13.65 -26.28 11.88
C CYS A 87 -12.69 -27.31 12.44
N GLY A 88 -11.36 -27.08 12.42
CA GLY A 88 -10.37 -28.11 12.77
C GLY A 88 -10.44 -29.34 11.85
N CYS A 89 -10.89 -29.13 10.60
CA CYS A 89 -11.13 -30.21 9.64
C CYS A 89 -9.94 -30.44 8.68
N THR A 90 -8.81 -29.76 8.91
CA THR A 90 -7.61 -29.91 8.09
C THR A 90 -6.47 -30.47 8.91
N ASP A 91 -5.79 -31.47 8.36
CA ASP A 91 -4.54 -32.03 8.89
C ASP A 91 -3.31 -31.45 8.15
N ARG A 92 -3.48 -30.34 7.39
CA ARG A 92 -2.40 -29.73 6.61
C ARG A 92 -1.37 -29.10 7.55
N ASP A 93 -0.11 -29.40 7.30
CA ASP A 93 1.03 -28.67 7.89
C ASP A 93 1.39 -27.49 6.99
N LEU A 94 0.76 -26.36 7.26
CA LEU A 94 0.90 -25.15 6.45
C LEU A 94 2.33 -24.60 6.47
N MET A 95 3.08 -24.77 7.56
CA MET A 95 4.48 -24.32 7.64
C MET A 95 5.37 -25.16 6.74
N SER A 96 5.20 -26.49 6.73
CA SER A 96 5.93 -27.37 5.80
C SER A 96 5.61 -27.04 4.34
N GLU A 97 4.37 -26.66 4.03
CA GLU A 97 4.00 -26.23 2.67
C GLU A 97 4.68 -24.89 2.30
N VAL A 98 4.76 -23.94 3.23
CA VAL A 98 5.50 -22.67 3.05
C VAL A 98 6.99 -22.93 2.81
N GLN A 99 7.62 -23.81 3.59
CA GLN A 99 9.02 -24.19 3.40
C GLN A 99 9.26 -24.81 2.02
N ALA A 100 8.43 -25.79 1.63
CA ALA A 100 8.54 -26.44 0.32
C ALA A 100 8.31 -25.48 -0.86
N ALA A 101 7.47 -24.46 -0.69
CA ALA A 101 7.28 -23.41 -1.69
C ALA A 101 8.50 -22.47 -1.75
N TYR A 102 9.03 -22.09 -0.60
CA TYR A 102 10.21 -21.23 -0.50
C TYR A 102 11.47 -21.86 -1.08
N GLU A 103 11.67 -23.17 -0.87
CA GLU A 103 12.81 -23.93 -1.43
C GLU A 103 12.89 -23.84 -2.96
N LYS A 104 11.77 -23.69 -3.66
CA LYS A 104 11.74 -23.57 -5.12
C LYS A 104 12.28 -22.23 -5.65
N ILE A 105 12.43 -21.22 -4.77
CA ILE A 105 12.86 -19.87 -5.13
C ILE A 105 14.31 -19.61 -4.66
N GLN A 106 14.97 -20.61 -4.08
CA GLN A 106 16.30 -20.45 -3.48
C GLN A 106 17.48 -20.40 -4.47
N ASP A 107 17.24 -20.45 -5.76
CA ASP A 107 18.27 -20.34 -6.81
C ASP A 107 18.76 -18.89 -7.07
N LYS A 108 18.20 -17.92 -6.32
CA LYS A 108 18.49 -16.48 -6.45
C LYS A 108 19.62 -16.05 -5.51
N ASP A 109 20.26 -14.91 -5.84
CA ASP A 109 21.24 -14.29 -4.94
C ASP A 109 20.58 -13.72 -3.70
N ILE A 110 19.44 -13.01 -3.89
CA ILE A 110 18.67 -12.36 -2.83
C ILE A 110 17.19 -12.66 -2.99
N VAL A 111 16.53 -13.10 -1.91
CA VAL A 111 15.07 -13.27 -1.88
C VAL A 111 14.45 -12.27 -0.92
N LEU A 112 13.52 -11.46 -1.44
CA LEU A 112 12.68 -10.57 -0.64
C LEU A 112 11.41 -11.31 -0.26
N ILE A 113 11.17 -11.43 1.05
CA ILE A 113 10.01 -12.13 1.59
C ILE A 113 9.05 -11.08 2.16
N GLU A 114 7.85 -10.97 1.60
CA GLU A 114 6.84 -10.05 2.09
C GLU A 114 5.89 -10.72 3.08
N GLY A 115 5.92 -10.23 4.31
CA GLY A 115 4.99 -10.67 5.36
C GLY A 115 3.57 -10.17 5.14
N GLY A 116 2.65 -10.71 5.90
CA GLY A 116 1.25 -10.30 5.94
C GLY A 116 1.03 -8.86 6.40
N GLY A 117 -0.24 -8.46 6.57
CA GLY A 117 -0.63 -7.09 6.91
C GLY A 117 -0.14 -6.60 8.27
N SER A 118 0.19 -7.50 9.20
CA SER A 118 0.68 -7.14 10.53
C SER A 118 1.47 -8.27 11.19
N LEU A 119 2.15 -7.96 12.32
CA LEU A 119 2.84 -8.97 13.13
C LEU A 119 1.92 -10.03 13.74
N ARG A 120 0.61 -9.83 13.73
CA ARG A 120 -0.38 -10.79 14.24
C ARG A 120 -1.00 -11.64 13.15
N GLU A 121 -0.80 -11.28 11.90
CA GLU A 121 -1.37 -12.03 10.78
C GLU A 121 -0.71 -13.40 10.67
N GLY A 122 -1.56 -14.43 10.55
CA GLY A 122 -1.09 -15.81 10.47
C GLY A 122 -0.95 -16.54 11.81
N VAL A 123 -1.09 -15.87 12.98
CA VAL A 123 -0.94 -16.51 14.31
C VAL A 123 -1.82 -17.76 14.46
N SER A 124 -3.09 -17.70 14.05
CA SER A 124 -4.00 -18.84 14.13
C SER A 124 -3.66 -19.99 13.18
N LEU A 125 -2.75 -19.75 12.22
CA LEU A 125 -2.28 -20.69 11.22
C LEU A 125 -0.87 -21.20 11.51
N GLY A 126 -0.20 -20.66 12.55
CA GLY A 126 1.22 -20.91 12.82
C GLY A 126 2.14 -20.28 11.78
N LEU A 127 1.66 -19.28 11.01
CA LEU A 127 2.36 -18.59 9.94
C LEU A 127 2.58 -17.09 10.25
N ASP A 128 2.62 -16.73 11.52
CA ASP A 128 2.97 -15.37 11.92
C ASP A 128 4.44 -15.05 11.57
N PRO A 129 4.80 -13.75 11.46
CA PRO A 129 6.13 -13.33 11.05
C PRO A 129 7.26 -13.93 11.89
N LYS A 130 7.06 -14.12 13.20
CA LYS A 130 8.07 -14.75 14.07
C LYS A 130 8.28 -16.21 13.69
N SER A 131 7.20 -16.98 13.64
CA SER A 131 7.25 -18.41 13.30
C SER A 131 7.87 -18.64 11.92
N VAL A 132 7.51 -17.82 10.93
CA VAL A 132 8.07 -17.92 9.58
C VAL A 132 9.56 -17.58 9.56
N THR A 133 9.97 -16.46 10.19
CA THR A 133 11.38 -16.04 10.18
C THR A 133 12.28 -17.00 10.94
N GLU A 134 11.84 -17.57 12.06
CA GLU A 134 12.56 -18.62 12.80
C GLU A 134 12.67 -19.90 11.97
N THR A 135 11.59 -20.33 11.31
CA THR A 135 11.58 -21.59 10.54
C THR A 135 12.41 -21.50 9.25
N LEU A 136 12.36 -20.37 8.55
CA LEU A 136 13.13 -20.16 7.32
C LEU A 136 14.57 -19.67 7.60
N ASP A 137 14.93 -19.43 8.86
CA ASP A 137 16.22 -18.87 9.30
C ASP A 137 16.57 -17.57 8.54
N VAL A 138 15.64 -16.61 8.54
CA VAL A 138 15.77 -15.34 7.82
C VAL A 138 15.63 -14.15 8.75
N GLN A 139 16.34 -13.08 8.42
CA GLN A 139 16.27 -11.84 9.17
C GLN A 139 15.12 -10.95 8.66
N ALA A 140 14.61 -10.10 9.55
CA ALA A 140 13.45 -9.25 9.30
C ALA A 140 13.76 -7.76 9.38
N LEU A 141 13.20 -6.99 8.44
CA LEU A 141 13.07 -5.54 8.47
C LEU A 141 11.61 -5.19 8.79
N ALA A 142 11.38 -4.46 9.88
CA ALA A 142 10.03 -4.03 10.25
C ALA A 142 9.74 -2.61 9.76
N ILE A 143 8.65 -2.45 9.02
CA ILE A 143 8.17 -1.16 8.55
C ILE A 143 7.13 -0.62 9.54
N VAL A 144 7.41 0.53 10.13
CA VAL A 144 6.54 1.21 11.09
C VAL A 144 5.96 2.46 10.42
N ARG A 145 4.64 2.55 10.30
CA ARG A 145 3.98 3.76 9.80
C ARG A 145 3.89 4.79 10.91
N TYR A 146 4.25 6.03 10.61
CA TYR A 146 4.14 7.12 11.57
C TYR A 146 2.68 7.54 11.75
N HIS A 147 2.16 7.50 12.97
CA HIS A 147 0.88 8.06 13.37
C HIS A 147 1.07 9.29 14.27
N ASN A 148 1.89 9.14 15.28
CA ASN A 148 2.28 10.20 16.20
C ASN A 148 3.61 9.84 16.90
N ARG A 149 4.12 10.75 17.70
CA ARG A 149 5.43 10.61 18.37
C ARG A 149 5.53 9.43 19.33
N VAL A 150 4.44 9.08 20.00
CA VAL A 150 4.39 7.98 20.97
C VAL A 150 4.32 6.65 20.24
N ASN A 151 3.34 6.50 19.36
CA ASN A 151 3.12 5.25 18.62
C ASN A 151 4.35 4.82 17.82
N GLN A 152 5.10 5.76 17.23
CA GLN A 152 6.34 5.46 16.52
C GLN A 152 7.32 4.64 17.38
N GLY A 153 7.54 5.05 18.64
CA GLY A 153 8.42 4.35 19.56
C GLY A 153 7.85 3.00 20.00
N ASP A 154 6.59 2.99 20.38
CA ASP A 154 5.90 1.78 20.86
C ASP A 154 5.84 0.69 19.79
N ASP A 155 5.63 1.07 18.54
CA ASP A 155 5.57 0.15 17.40
C ASP A 155 6.96 -0.45 17.08
N CYS A 156 8.02 0.35 17.10
CA CYS A 156 9.39 -0.16 16.95
C CYS A 156 9.76 -1.12 18.09
N ILE A 157 9.40 -0.80 19.34
CA ILE A 157 9.63 -1.66 20.50
C ILE A 157 8.80 -2.96 20.39
N THR A 158 7.58 -2.87 19.89
CA THR A 158 6.70 -4.03 19.67
C THR A 158 7.29 -4.97 18.62
N ALA A 159 7.78 -4.44 17.50
CA ALA A 159 8.47 -5.23 16.49
C ALA A 159 9.70 -5.94 17.07
N TYR A 160 10.51 -5.20 17.82
CA TYR A 160 11.70 -5.75 18.46
C TYR A 160 11.36 -6.87 19.45
N ARG A 161 10.35 -6.69 20.31
CA ARG A 161 9.94 -7.70 21.28
C ARG A 161 9.39 -8.98 20.65
N GLN A 162 8.71 -8.87 19.50
CA GLN A 162 8.14 -10.02 18.82
C GLN A 162 9.15 -10.77 17.97
N LEU A 163 10.03 -10.07 17.25
CA LEU A 163 10.98 -10.68 16.32
C LEU A 163 12.37 -10.90 16.94
N TYR A 164 12.72 -10.16 17.96
CA TYR A 164 13.96 -10.22 18.75
C TYR A 164 15.20 -10.42 17.86
N ASP A 165 15.84 -11.60 17.92
CA ASP A 165 17.10 -11.88 17.20
C ASP A 165 16.95 -11.87 15.68
N GLN A 166 15.76 -12.09 15.15
CA GLN A 166 15.48 -11.99 13.71
C GLN A 166 15.37 -10.56 13.23
N LEU A 167 15.11 -9.58 14.11
CA LEU A 167 14.97 -8.19 13.69
C LEU A 167 16.34 -7.53 13.46
N ILE A 168 16.69 -7.30 12.19
CA ILE A 168 17.92 -6.56 11.85
C ILE A 168 17.76 -5.05 11.98
N GLY A 169 16.52 -4.53 11.82
CA GLY A 169 16.24 -3.12 11.97
C GLY A 169 14.79 -2.75 11.71
N THR A 170 14.50 -1.47 11.89
CA THR A 170 13.19 -0.86 11.62
C THR A 170 13.35 0.28 10.63
N MET A 171 12.30 0.56 9.87
CA MET A 171 12.16 1.75 9.04
C MET A 171 10.87 2.47 9.43
N ILE A 172 10.94 3.77 9.66
CA ILE A 172 9.78 4.60 9.99
C ILE A 172 9.31 5.28 8.73
N ASN A 173 8.08 4.97 8.30
CA ASN A 173 7.52 5.45 7.05
C ASN A 173 6.45 6.53 7.26
N ALA A 174 6.29 7.40 6.27
CA ALA A 174 5.28 8.45 6.21
C ALA A 174 5.37 9.50 7.35
N VAL A 175 6.58 9.88 7.75
CA VAL A 175 6.80 10.89 8.79
C VAL A 175 6.51 12.29 8.26
N PRO A 176 5.59 13.07 8.87
CA PRO A 176 5.33 14.45 8.45
C PRO A 176 6.62 15.28 8.47
N ARG A 177 6.84 16.13 7.48
CA ARG A 177 8.07 16.96 7.35
C ARG A 177 8.42 17.73 8.62
N ARG A 178 7.41 18.24 9.33
CA ARG A 178 7.59 18.95 10.61
C ARG A 178 8.11 18.06 11.74
N GLU A 179 7.89 16.75 11.67
CA GLU A 179 8.27 15.76 12.68
C GLU A 179 9.58 15.03 12.34
N GLN A 180 10.04 15.11 11.09
CA GLN A 180 11.19 14.37 10.60
C GLN A 180 12.46 14.62 11.44
N LYS A 181 12.80 15.90 11.68
CA LYS A 181 13.99 16.24 12.50
C LYS A 181 13.89 15.72 13.94
N LEU A 182 12.68 15.68 14.50
CA LEU A 182 12.46 15.14 15.85
C LEU A 182 12.61 13.61 15.84
N SER A 183 12.02 12.94 14.85
CA SER A 183 12.15 11.50 14.66
C SER A 183 13.62 11.08 14.56
N GLU A 184 14.40 11.72 13.69
CA GLU A 184 15.80 11.41 13.45
C GLU A 184 16.72 11.75 14.64
N LYS A 185 16.52 12.93 15.26
CA LYS A 185 17.46 13.43 16.28
C LYS A 185 17.14 13.01 17.71
N ILE A 186 15.92 12.61 17.98
CA ILE A 186 15.47 12.25 19.34
C ILE A 186 14.97 10.82 19.39
N CYS A 187 13.97 10.45 18.56
CA CYS A 187 13.37 9.12 18.65
C CYS A 187 14.34 8.02 18.21
N THR A 188 15.02 8.19 17.08
CA THR A 188 16.00 7.21 16.57
C THR A 188 17.11 6.93 17.58
N PRO A 189 17.83 7.92 18.15
CA PRO A 189 18.85 7.65 19.16
C PRO A 189 18.31 7.01 20.44
N CYS A 190 17.06 7.30 20.82
CA CYS A 190 16.42 6.65 21.97
C CYS A 190 16.13 5.16 21.71
N LEU A 191 15.71 4.80 20.50
CA LEU A 191 15.49 3.42 20.09
C LEU A 191 16.82 2.66 19.98
N GLU A 192 17.83 3.27 19.39
CA GLU A 192 19.17 2.66 19.24
C GLU A 192 19.83 2.37 20.59
N LYS A 193 19.64 3.21 21.61
CA LYS A 193 20.09 2.93 22.99
C LYS A 193 19.41 1.69 23.59
N GLN A 194 18.25 1.29 23.07
CA GLN A 194 17.53 0.08 23.47
C GLN A 194 17.88 -1.13 22.60
N GLY A 195 18.85 -1.01 21.69
CA GLY A 195 19.25 -2.06 20.76
C GLY A 195 18.39 -2.16 19.50
N ILE A 196 17.48 -1.22 19.28
CA ILE A 196 16.57 -1.21 18.11
C ILE A 196 17.20 -0.33 17.02
N ARG A 197 17.70 -0.95 15.96
CA ARG A 197 18.31 -0.24 14.84
C ARG A 197 17.25 0.42 13.99
N VAL A 198 17.39 1.72 13.71
CA VAL A 198 16.54 2.45 12.77
C VAL A 198 17.33 2.69 11.50
N LEU A 199 16.96 2.02 10.41
CA LEU A 199 17.65 2.09 9.12
C LEU A 199 17.15 3.23 8.22
N GLY A 200 16.05 3.88 8.58
CA GLY A 200 15.57 5.02 7.81
C GLY A 200 14.31 5.65 8.36
N THR A 201 14.11 6.91 7.96
CA THR A 201 12.92 7.70 8.30
C THR A 201 12.40 8.38 7.03
N ILE A 202 11.41 7.75 6.39
CA ILE A 202 10.89 8.20 5.10
C ILE A 202 9.83 9.29 5.30
N PRO A 203 9.99 10.47 4.67
CA PRO A 203 9.02 11.55 4.79
C PRO A 203 7.68 11.23 4.14
N PHE A 204 6.61 11.73 4.74
CA PHE A 204 5.28 11.69 4.16
C PHE A 204 5.22 12.52 2.88
N GLN A 205 4.65 11.93 1.81
CA GLN A 205 4.38 12.61 0.54
C GLN A 205 2.92 12.38 0.14
N GLU A 206 2.18 13.46 -0.10
CA GLU A 206 0.76 13.39 -0.50
C GLU A 206 0.60 12.65 -1.84
N GLU A 207 1.52 12.87 -2.78
CA GLU A 207 1.54 12.22 -4.11
C GLU A 207 1.55 10.69 -4.05
N LEU A 208 2.25 10.10 -3.05
CA LEU A 208 2.30 8.64 -2.89
C LEU A 208 0.99 8.05 -2.38
N GLN A 209 0.13 8.86 -1.77
CA GLN A 209 -1.19 8.44 -1.28
C GLN A 209 -2.32 8.80 -2.24
N ALA A 210 -2.02 9.50 -3.32
CA ALA A 210 -3.01 9.83 -4.33
C ALA A 210 -3.56 8.57 -4.99
N ILE A 211 -4.83 8.59 -5.36
CA ILE A 211 -5.51 7.54 -6.11
C ILE A 211 -5.81 8.04 -7.52
N SER A 212 -5.69 7.20 -8.54
CA SER A 212 -6.07 7.60 -9.89
C SER A 212 -7.59 7.59 -10.07
N VAL A 213 -8.08 8.31 -11.08
CA VAL A 213 -9.52 8.30 -11.42
C VAL A 213 -9.94 6.91 -11.92
N ASP A 214 -9.05 6.16 -12.59
CA ASP A 214 -9.32 4.76 -12.99
C ASP A 214 -9.49 3.86 -11.77
N GLU A 215 -8.58 3.96 -10.78
CA GLU A 215 -8.69 3.20 -9.53
C GLU A 215 -9.98 3.58 -8.77
N LEU A 216 -10.37 4.87 -8.76
CA LEU A 216 -11.65 5.31 -8.18
C LEU A 216 -12.84 4.70 -8.94
N ALA A 217 -12.78 4.68 -10.26
CA ALA A 217 -13.84 4.13 -11.09
C ALA A 217 -13.99 2.61 -10.87
N GLU A 218 -12.88 1.89 -10.76
CA GLU A 218 -12.87 0.45 -10.47
C GLU A 218 -13.47 0.13 -9.10
N VAL A 219 -12.96 0.79 -8.05
CA VAL A 219 -13.42 0.58 -6.66
C VAL A 219 -14.90 0.88 -6.48
N LEU A 220 -15.39 1.92 -7.14
CA LEU A 220 -16.78 2.36 -7.06
C LEU A 220 -17.68 1.65 -8.07
N ASN A 221 -17.12 0.84 -8.96
CA ASN A 221 -17.82 0.31 -10.13
C ASN A 221 -18.58 1.44 -10.86
N ALA A 222 -17.87 2.54 -11.12
CA ALA A 222 -18.41 3.78 -11.65
C ALA A 222 -18.46 3.79 -13.19
N GLU A 223 -19.44 4.49 -13.75
CA GLU A 223 -19.50 4.80 -15.17
C GLU A 223 -18.78 6.13 -15.43
N PHE A 224 -17.85 6.16 -16.39
CA PHE A 224 -17.32 7.42 -16.90
C PHE A 224 -18.39 8.11 -17.76
N LEU A 225 -18.79 9.32 -17.38
CA LEU A 225 -19.70 10.16 -18.18
C LEU A 225 -18.94 11.06 -19.15
N THR A 226 -17.69 11.44 -18.81
CA THR A 226 -16.81 12.26 -19.66
C THR A 226 -15.37 11.82 -19.49
N LEU A 227 -14.54 12.04 -20.52
CA LEU A 227 -13.08 11.98 -20.51
C LEU A 227 -12.49 10.70 -19.90
N PRO A 228 -12.90 9.49 -20.34
CA PRO A 228 -12.34 8.25 -19.83
C PRO A 228 -10.82 8.13 -20.06
N GLU A 229 -10.28 8.83 -21.08
CA GLU A 229 -8.84 8.88 -21.34
C GLU A 229 -8.02 9.62 -20.28
N LYS A 230 -8.68 10.28 -19.31
CA LYS A 230 -8.05 10.94 -18.15
C LYS A 230 -8.12 10.12 -16.88
N GLY A 231 -8.24 8.83 -17.00
CA GLY A 231 -8.26 7.92 -15.86
C GLY A 231 -6.97 7.89 -15.04
N ASP A 232 -5.84 8.27 -15.62
CA ASP A 232 -4.53 8.39 -14.99
C ASP A 232 -4.38 9.62 -14.06
N VAL A 233 -5.34 10.56 -14.08
CA VAL A 233 -5.30 11.74 -13.22
C VAL A 233 -5.31 11.34 -11.75
N LEU A 234 -4.31 11.82 -10.99
CA LEU A 234 -4.18 11.55 -9.57
C LEU A 234 -5.05 12.47 -8.72
N ILE A 235 -5.68 11.90 -7.71
CA ILE A 235 -6.49 12.57 -6.69
C ILE A 235 -5.82 12.41 -5.33
N GLU A 236 -5.44 13.53 -4.73
CA GLU A 236 -4.78 13.58 -3.42
C GLU A 236 -5.79 13.82 -2.28
N ARG A 237 -6.94 14.41 -2.60
CA ARG A 237 -7.93 14.81 -1.59
C ARG A 237 -9.36 14.59 -2.08
N LEU A 238 -10.20 14.15 -1.14
CA LEU A 238 -11.62 14.00 -1.35
C LEU A 238 -12.38 15.12 -0.64
N ILE A 239 -13.38 15.66 -1.30
CA ILE A 239 -14.24 16.72 -0.76
C ILE A 239 -15.70 16.27 -0.93
N VAL A 240 -16.46 16.31 0.15
CA VAL A 240 -17.91 16.05 0.09
C VAL A 240 -18.67 17.36 -0.04
N GLY A 241 -19.44 17.50 -1.11
CA GLY A 241 -20.25 18.66 -1.42
C GLY A 241 -21.58 18.70 -0.64
N ALA A 242 -21.50 18.70 0.69
CA ALA A 242 -22.69 18.70 1.56
C ALA A 242 -23.15 20.10 2.00
N MET A 243 -22.35 21.14 1.75
CA MET A 243 -22.65 22.51 2.18
C MET A 243 -23.34 23.35 1.07
N GLY A 244 -23.84 24.53 1.45
CA GLY A 244 -24.39 25.49 0.49
C GLY A 244 -23.30 26.09 -0.43
N VAL A 245 -23.69 26.42 -1.64
CA VAL A 245 -22.83 26.90 -2.75
C VAL A 245 -21.98 28.11 -2.34
N ASP A 246 -22.59 29.11 -1.70
CA ASP A 246 -21.92 30.36 -1.31
C ASP A 246 -20.71 30.13 -0.40
N GLN A 247 -20.78 29.09 0.41
CA GLN A 247 -19.71 28.74 1.34
C GLN A 247 -18.72 27.69 0.77
N ALA A 248 -19.16 26.89 -0.19
CA ALA A 248 -18.39 25.80 -0.77
C ALA A 248 -17.24 26.31 -1.61
N LEU A 249 -17.50 27.23 -2.54
CA LEU A 249 -16.50 27.73 -3.50
C LEU A 249 -15.24 28.28 -2.83
N PRO A 250 -15.31 29.20 -1.84
CA PRO A 250 -14.12 29.71 -1.17
C PRO A 250 -13.36 28.63 -0.39
N ARG A 251 -14.08 27.66 0.19
CA ARG A 251 -13.45 26.56 0.96
C ARG A 251 -12.73 25.59 0.05
N ILE A 252 -13.38 25.14 -1.02
CA ILE A 252 -12.80 24.18 -1.97
C ILE A 252 -11.56 24.79 -2.64
N ARG A 253 -11.59 26.08 -3.00
CA ARG A 253 -10.43 26.78 -3.58
C ARG A 253 -9.22 26.85 -2.64
N ARG A 254 -9.44 26.92 -1.32
CA ARG A 254 -8.35 26.96 -0.31
C ARG A 254 -7.69 25.60 -0.08
N ILE A 255 -8.34 24.52 -0.45
CA ILE A 255 -7.75 23.18 -0.33
C ILE A 255 -6.70 23.05 -1.42
N ALA A 256 -5.45 22.89 -1.03
CA ALA A 256 -4.34 22.63 -1.95
C ALA A 256 -4.36 21.19 -2.46
N GLY A 257 -3.65 20.94 -3.57
CA GLY A 257 -3.51 19.61 -4.16
C GLY A 257 -4.64 19.22 -5.13
N ALA A 258 -4.48 18.06 -5.75
CA ALA A 258 -5.43 17.49 -6.68
C ALA A 258 -6.64 16.91 -5.94
N LYS A 259 -7.83 17.42 -6.18
CA LYS A 259 -9.03 17.10 -5.42
C LYS A 259 -10.17 16.59 -6.26
N ALA A 260 -10.89 15.58 -5.76
CA ALA A 260 -12.18 15.16 -6.29
C ALA A 260 -13.32 15.67 -5.41
N LEU A 261 -14.42 16.06 -6.06
CA LEU A 261 -15.65 16.46 -5.39
C LEU A 261 -16.68 15.33 -5.50
N ILE A 262 -17.18 14.87 -4.36
CA ILE A 262 -18.26 13.88 -4.24
C ILE A 262 -19.54 14.66 -3.94
N THR A 263 -20.56 14.51 -4.78
CA THR A 263 -21.86 15.18 -4.58
C THR A 263 -22.98 14.41 -5.27
N GLY A 264 -24.24 14.68 -4.93
CA GLY A 264 -25.39 14.07 -5.61
C GLY A 264 -25.45 14.45 -7.09
N GLY A 265 -25.90 13.52 -7.94
CA GLY A 265 -26.09 13.79 -9.36
C GLY A 265 -27.19 14.83 -9.65
N ASP A 266 -28.06 15.09 -8.67
CA ASP A 266 -29.10 16.14 -8.70
C ASP A 266 -28.61 17.53 -8.27
N ARG A 267 -27.36 17.64 -7.76
CA ARG A 267 -26.78 18.87 -7.24
C ARG A 267 -25.98 19.63 -8.29
N SER A 268 -26.63 20.05 -9.39
CA SER A 268 -25.98 20.80 -10.48
C SER A 268 -25.28 22.07 -10.01
N ASP A 269 -25.82 22.72 -8.99
CA ASP A 269 -25.24 23.87 -8.31
C ASP A 269 -23.84 23.57 -7.73
N MET A 270 -23.73 22.47 -7.00
CA MET A 270 -22.48 22.03 -6.39
C MET A 270 -21.48 21.48 -7.41
N GLN A 271 -21.97 20.80 -8.45
CA GLN A 271 -21.15 20.30 -9.56
C GLN A 271 -20.44 21.44 -10.29
N LEU A 272 -21.17 22.53 -10.61
CA LEU A 272 -20.60 23.72 -11.22
C LEU A 272 -19.58 24.42 -10.32
N VAL A 273 -19.84 24.50 -9.00
CA VAL A 273 -18.88 24.98 -8.01
C VAL A 273 -17.61 24.14 -8.01
N GLY A 274 -17.72 22.83 -8.08
CA GLY A 274 -16.58 21.92 -8.19
C GLY A 274 -15.69 22.24 -9.38
N LEU A 275 -16.29 22.38 -10.56
CA LEU A 275 -15.58 22.73 -11.79
C LEU A 275 -14.88 24.11 -11.67
N GLU A 276 -15.56 25.12 -11.15
CA GLU A 276 -15.00 26.46 -10.94
C GLU A 276 -13.91 26.48 -9.84
N ALA A 277 -13.95 25.53 -8.90
CA ALA A 277 -12.95 25.41 -7.83
C ALA A 277 -11.72 24.57 -8.24
N ALA A 278 -11.56 24.29 -9.52
CA ALA A 278 -10.47 23.50 -10.09
C ALA A 278 -10.33 22.10 -9.46
N THR A 279 -11.45 21.40 -9.27
CA THR A 279 -11.40 19.96 -8.97
C THR A 279 -10.85 19.19 -10.16
N ARG A 280 -10.23 18.06 -9.90
CA ARG A 280 -9.64 17.19 -10.93
C ARG A 280 -10.55 16.02 -11.32
N CYS A 281 -11.61 15.77 -10.52
CA CYS A 281 -12.62 14.76 -10.80
C CYS A 281 -13.93 15.16 -10.10
N LEU A 282 -15.08 14.84 -10.72
CA LEU A 282 -16.40 14.87 -10.09
C LEU A 282 -16.90 13.43 -9.92
N ILE A 283 -17.38 13.09 -8.72
CA ILE A 283 -18.00 11.80 -8.41
C ILE A 283 -19.46 12.07 -8.06
N LEU A 284 -20.36 11.61 -8.92
CA LEU A 284 -21.79 11.85 -8.81
C LEU A 284 -22.49 10.62 -8.21
N THR A 285 -23.12 10.80 -7.05
CA THR A 285 -23.74 9.73 -6.27
C THR A 285 -25.22 9.55 -6.54
N GLY A 286 -25.76 8.37 -6.19
CA GLY A 286 -27.20 8.08 -6.26
C GLY A 286 -27.68 7.67 -7.64
N ASN A 287 -26.81 7.32 -8.58
CA ASN A 287 -27.15 6.96 -9.95
C ASN A 287 -27.97 8.04 -10.70
N LEU A 288 -27.81 9.30 -10.32
CA LEU A 288 -28.50 10.44 -10.91
C LEU A 288 -27.59 11.12 -11.92
N ARG A 289 -28.00 11.14 -13.20
CA ARG A 289 -27.23 11.81 -14.25
C ARG A 289 -27.33 13.32 -14.11
N PRO A 290 -26.22 14.05 -14.28
CA PRO A 290 -26.21 15.50 -14.20
C PRO A 290 -26.89 16.14 -15.41
N MET A 291 -27.13 17.44 -15.33
CA MET A 291 -27.61 18.21 -16.49
C MET A 291 -26.55 18.24 -17.61
N PRO A 292 -26.96 18.23 -18.88
CA PRO A 292 -26.03 18.28 -20.03
C PRO A 292 -25.04 19.46 -19.99
N GLU A 293 -25.46 20.57 -19.43
CA GLU A 293 -24.60 21.77 -19.21
C GLU A 293 -23.37 21.46 -18.34
N VAL A 294 -23.55 20.64 -17.29
CA VAL A 294 -22.45 20.23 -16.39
C VAL A 294 -21.44 19.37 -17.14
N LEU A 295 -21.91 18.40 -17.93
CA LEU A 295 -21.01 17.53 -18.72
C LEU A 295 -20.22 18.35 -19.74
N ARG A 296 -20.87 19.25 -20.46
CA ARG A 296 -20.20 20.14 -21.41
C ARG A 296 -19.11 20.98 -20.73
N ARG A 297 -19.40 21.58 -19.58
CA ARG A 297 -18.40 22.34 -18.80
C ARG A 297 -17.28 21.46 -18.26
N ALA A 298 -17.60 20.26 -17.81
CA ALA A 298 -16.58 19.31 -17.35
C ALA A 298 -15.59 18.96 -18.48
N GLU A 299 -16.07 18.75 -19.70
CA GLU A 299 -15.24 18.55 -20.89
C GLU A 299 -14.38 19.79 -21.19
N GLU A 300 -14.97 20.99 -21.16
CA GLU A 300 -14.24 22.26 -21.37
C GLU A 300 -13.11 22.47 -20.36
N PHE A 301 -13.34 22.13 -19.09
CA PHE A 301 -12.33 22.21 -18.03
C PHE A 301 -11.39 21.00 -18.00
N GLY A 302 -11.68 19.96 -18.78
CA GLY A 302 -10.90 18.74 -18.81
C GLY A 302 -10.99 17.92 -17.51
N VAL A 303 -12.17 17.92 -16.87
CA VAL A 303 -12.45 17.23 -15.60
C VAL A 303 -13.29 15.97 -15.88
N PRO A 304 -12.77 14.76 -15.63
CA PRO A 304 -13.53 13.53 -15.73
C PRO A 304 -14.67 13.49 -14.71
N VAL A 305 -15.81 12.93 -15.14
CA VAL A 305 -17.01 12.79 -14.31
C VAL A 305 -17.36 11.31 -14.19
N LEU A 306 -17.39 10.84 -12.95
CA LEU A 306 -17.79 9.48 -12.60
C LEU A 306 -19.23 9.47 -12.06
N LEU A 307 -20.03 8.50 -12.51
CA LEU A 307 -21.37 8.24 -11.98
C LEU A 307 -21.34 6.94 -11.17
N VAL A 308 -21.77 7.00 -9.91
CA VAL A 308 -21.83 5.85 -9.02
C VAL A 308 -23.24 5.55 -8.55
N ARG A 309 -23.53 4.27 -8.31
CA ARG A 309 -24.87 3.81 -7.87
C ARG A 309 -25.09 4.05 -6.39
N GLN A 310 -24.02 4.02 -5.60
CA GLN A 310 -24.02 4.19 -4.16
C GLN A 310 -24.49 5.60 -3.76
N ASN A 311 -24.97 5.72 -2.55
CA ASN A 311 -25.20 7.02 -1.93
C ASN A 311 -23.86 7.66 -1.52
N THR A 312 -23.90 8.92 -1.07
CA THR A 312 -22.68 9.67 -0.74
C THR A 312 -21.88 9.04 0.39
N LEU A 313 -22.53 8.49 1.42
CA LEU A 313 -21.86 7.86 2.56
C LEU A 313 -21.15 6.58 2.12
N GLU A 314 -21.85 5.68 1.47
CA GLU A 314 -21.30 4.43 0.94
C GLU A 314 -20.13 4.69 -0.02
N THR A 315 -20.23 5.74 -0.86
CA THR A 315 -19.17 6.15 -1.78
C THR A 315 -17.91 6.59 -1.00
N VAL A 316 -18.09 7.42 0.04
CA VAL A 316 -16.97 7.86 0.88
C VAL A 316 -16.32 6.68 1.60
N GLU A 317 -17.10 5.81 2.22
CA GLU A 317 -16.61 4.60 2.92
C GLU A 317 -15.83 3.67 1.97
N ALA A 318 -16.34 3.45 0.76
CA ALA A 318 -15.68 2.63 -0.23
C ALA A 318 -14.32 3.23 -0.67
N ILE A 319 -14.27 4.55 -0.86
CA ILE A 319 -13.01 5.22 -1.21
C ILE A 319 -12.06 5.22 -0.01
N GLU A 320 -12.51 5.54 1.21
CA GLU A 320 -11.66 5.55 2.42
C GLU A 320 -11.05 4.17 2.69
N ALA A 321 -11.76 3.09 2.38
CA ALA A 321 -11.25 1.73 2.50
C ALA A 321 -10.02 1.44 1.61
N VAL A 322 -9.83 2.22 0.54
CA VAL A 322 -8.70 2.09 -0.41
C VAL A 322 -7.77 3.30 -0.40
N PHE A 323 -8.25 4.46 0.06
CA PHE A 323 -7.46 5.68 0.20
C PHE A 323 -6.38 5.46 1.28
N GLY A 324 -5.13 5.53 0.87
CA GLY A 324 -3.99 5.23 1.77
C GLY A 324 -3.48 3.79 1.62
N LYS A 325 -4.16 2.92 0.87
CA LYS A 325 -3.55 1.75 0.26
C LYS A 325 -2.71 2.28 -0.90
N THR A 326 -1.44 2.58 -0.63
CA THR A 326 -0.54 3.09 -1.66
C THR A 326 -0.40 2.01 -2.74
N ARG A 327 -1.25 2.04 -3.74
CA ARG A 327 -1.05 1.27 -4.96
C ARG A 327 0.02 2.01 -5.75
N LEU A 328 1.22 1.44 -5.77
CA LEU A 328 2.33 1.95 -6.57
C LEU A 328 2.17 1.61 -8.08
N GLY A 329 0.95 1.39 -8.53
CA GLY A 329 0.62 0.98 -9.89
C GLY A 329 1.08 1.94 -10.98
N GLN A 330 1.47 3.16 -10.61
CA GLN A 330 2.03 4.14 -11.53
C GLN A 330 3.55 4.23 -11.37
N GLU A 331 4.28 4.11 -12.47
CA GLU A 331 5.75 4.20 -12.50
C GLU A 331 6.29 5.48 -11.84
N SER A 332 5.58 6.61 -12.01
CA SER A 332 5.96 7.89 -11.39
C SER A 332 5.93 7.86 -9.86
N LYS A 333 4.95 7.17 -9.27
CA LYS A 333 4.87 6.99 -7.81
C LYS A 333 5.98 6.07 -7.31
N LEU A 334 6.23 4.98 -8.03
CA LEU A 334 7.28 4.04 -7.67
C LEU A 334 8.65 4.72 -7.73
N GLN A 335 8.95 5.44 -8.80
CA GLN A 335 10.18 6.21 -8.92
C GLN A 335 10.31 7.24 -7.79
N ARG A 336 9.23 7.95 -7.47
CA ARG A 336 9.23 8.92 -6.36
C ARG A 336 9.51 8.27 -5.02
N PHE A 337 8.94 7.07 -4.77
CA PHE A 337 9.23 6.32 -3.56
C PHE A 337 10.69 5.83 -3.53
N GLU A 338 11.22 5.32 -4.65
CA GLU A 338 12.63 4.91 -4.77
C GLU A 338 13.59 6.06 -4.46
N ASP A 339 13.33 7.26 -4.98
CA ASP A 339 14.15 8.45 -4.72
C ASP A 339 14.15 8.79 -3.22
N LEU A 340 12.96 8.83 -2.60
CA LEU A 340 12.84 9.10 -1.16
C LEU A 340 13.48 8.01 -0.31
N PHE A 341 13.35 6.75 -0.72
CA PHE A 341 13.96 5.63 -0.05
C PHE A 341 15.49 5.73 -0.12
N ALA A 342 16.05 6.00 -1.29
CA ALA A 342 17.49 6.17 -1.48
C ALA A 342 18.08 7.35 -0.68
N GLU A 343 17.31 8.45 -0.53
CA GLU A 343 17.73 9.64 0.23
C GLU A 343 17.66 9.46 1.75
N ASN A 344 16.75 8.59 2.26
CA ASN A 344 16.39 8.56 3.69
C ASN A 344 16.54 7.18 4.33
N PHE A 345 17.08 6.19 3.62
CA PHE A 345 17.30 4.84 4.11
C PHE A 345 18.79 4.47 4.03
N ASP A 346 19.33 3.93 5.11
CA ASP A 346 20.74 3.52 5.23
C ASP A 346 20.96 2.15 4.58
N LEU A 347 21.12 2.15 3.26
CA LEU A 347 21.35 0.95 2.46
C LEU A 347 22.70 0.29 2.79
N GLU A 348 23.74 1.06 3.04
CA GLU A 348 25.05 0.51 3.38
C GLU A 348 24.97 -0.31 4.67
N ARG A 349 24.32 0.25 5.69
CA ARG A 349 24.08 -0.46 6.94
C ARG A 349 23.22 -1.72 6.75
N LEU A 350 22.20 -1.67 5.88
CA LEU A 350 21.42 -2.87 5.55
C LEU A 350 22.29 -3.94 4.90
N TYR A 351 23.16 -3.58 3.96
CA TYR A 351 24.06 -4.51 3.29
C TYR A 351 25.03 -5.17 4.27
N ASP A 352 25.63 -4.38 5.14
CA ASP A 352 26.49 -4.91 6.22
C ASP A 352 25.76 -5.92 7.10
N LEU A 353 24.53 -5.59 7.52
CA LEU A 353 23.71 -6.46 8.36
C LEU A 353 23.27 -7.75 7.63
N MET A 354 23.04 -7.68 6.33
CA MET A 354 22.73 -8.87 5.51
C MET A 354 24.00 -9.64 5.10
N GLY A 355 25.19 -9.08 5.28
CA GLY A 355 26.45 -9.64 4.80
C GLY A 355 26.53 -9.70 3.28
N LEU A 356 26.15 -8.59 2.62
CA LEU A 356 26.21 -8.37 1.17
C LEU A 356 27.43 -7.53 0.75
N SER A 357 28.31 -7.16 1.69
CA SER A 357 29.52 -6.35 1.46
C SER A 357 30.63 -7.13 0.76
#